data_916649eca939c9665585eda1d5fe07e7
#
_entry.id   916649eca939c9665585eda1d5fe07e7
#
_cell.length_a   1.000
_cell.length_b   1.000
_cell.length_c   1.000
_cell.angle_alpha   90.00
_cell.angle_beta   90.00
_cell.angle_gamma   90.00
#
_symmetry.space_group_name_H-M   'P 1'
#
loop_
_entity.id
_entity.type
_entity.pdbx_description
1 polymer ?
#
loop_
_entity_poly.entity_id
_entity_poly.type
_entity_poly.pdbx_seq_one_letter_code
_entity_poly.pdbx_strand_id
1 'polypeptide(L)'
;MIEFRNHEGYADPTAHAALTKVFRQNLFTYICSPYRDNPRVNVMRARQYCKFAVSRGRIPLAPHLYFPQFMSEVDEREKAMDMNFELMRLCGEVWVFGDRITEGMETEIAHAERLRKNIRYFTTKCEEVLAP
;
A
#
# COMPACT_ATOMS: atom_id res chain seq x y z
N MET A 1 17.76 1.27 -15.27
CA MET A 1 19.05 1.84 -14.91
C MET A 1 18.87 3.26 -14.41
N ILE A 2 19.63 3.64 -13.45
CA ILE A 2 19.56 5.00 -12.94
C ILE A 2 20.66 5.80 -13.61
N GLU A 3 20.26 6.87 -14.23
CA GLU A 3 21.17 7.76 -14.88
C GLU A 3 21.64 8.81 -13.88
N PHE A 4 22.87 8.74 -13.48
CA PHE A 4 23.40 9.68 -12.50
C PHE A 4 23.87 10.98 -13.12
N ARG A 5 23.88 11.00 -14.41
CA ARG A 5 24.21 12.18 -15.16
C ARG A 5 23.50 12.06 -16.48
N ASN A 6 23.19 13.17 -17.05
CA ASN A 6 22.60 13.12 -18.36
C ASN A 6 23.69 12.83 -19.40
N HIS A 7 23.29 12.60 -20.60
CA HIS A 7 24.19 12.22 -21.66
C HIS A 7 25.14 13.34 -22.10
N GLU A 8 24.91 14.55 -21.67
CA GLU A 8 25.83 15.63 -21.92
C GLU A 8 27.00 15.67 -20.94
N GLY A 9 27.01 14.78 -19.97
CA GLY A 9 28.08 14.69 -19.02
C GLY A 9 27.89 15.45 -17.75
N TYR A 10 26.75 16.01 -17.51
CA TYR A 10 26.46 16.66 -16.23
C TYR A 10 26.24 15.63 -15.18
N ALA A 11 27.00 15.73 -14.16
CA ALA A 11 26.83 14.77 -13.10
C ALA A 11 25.63 15.13 -12.23
N ASP A 12 25.57 16.35 -11.89
CA ASP A 12 24.86 16.70 -10.71
C ASP A 12 23.37 16.76 -10.83
N PRO A 13 22.73 17.44 -11.78
CA PRO A 13 21.26 17.45 -11.79
C PRO A 13 20.70 16.07 -12.04
N THR A 14 21.32 15.32 -12.95
CA THR A 14 20.84 13.99 -13.31
C THR A 14 21.10 13.00 -12.18
N ALA A 15 22.29 13.05 -11.58
CA ALA A 15 22.62 12.18 -10.47
C ALA A 15 21.69 12.44 -9.28
N HIS A 16 21.46 13.69 -8.95
CA HIS A 16 20.56 14.03 -7.87
C HIS A 16 19.13 13.56 -8.16
N ALA A 17 18.65 13.79 -9.36
CA ALA A 17 17.31 13.36 -9.77
C ALA A 17 17.19 11.84 -9.70
N ALA A 18 18.23 11.11 -10.12
CA ALA A 18 18.22 9.66 -10.08
C ALA A 18 18.17 9.13 -8.65
N LEU A 19 18.97 9.70 -7.75
CA LEU A 19 18.94 9.32 -6.33
C LEU A 19 17.59 9.64 -5.70
N THR A 20 17.03 10.79 -6.00
CA THR A 20 15.71 11.17 -5.50
C THR A 20 14.66 10.17 -5.98
N LYS A 21 14.75 9.74 -7.23
CA LYS A 21 13.83 8.76 -7.78
C LYS A 21 13.97 7.41 -7.08
N VAL A 22 15.18 6.98 -6.77
CA VAL A 22 15.41 5.73 -6.03
C VAL A 22 14.76 5.79 -4.66
N PHE A 23 14.97 6.87 -3.93
CA PHE A 23 14.36 7.02 -2.62
C PHE A 23 12.84 7.06 -2.71
N ARG A 24 12.28 7.62 -3.78
CA ARG A 24 10.84 7.66 -3.99
C ARG A 24 10.23 6.30 -4.28
N GLN A 25 11.02 5.27 -4.58
CA GLN A 25 10.49 3.91 -4.74
C GLN A 25 9.77 3.45 -3.48
N ASN A 26 10.14 4.00 -2.32
CA ASN A 26 9.51 3.66 -1.06
C ASN A 26 8.22 4.44 -0.80
N LEU A 27 7.75 5.23 -1.74
CA LEU A 27 6.46 5.93 -1.60
C LEU A 27 5.28 5.03 -1.82
N PHE A 28 5.46 3.86 -2.44
CA PHE A 28 4.38 2.89 -2.56
C PHE A 28 3.92 2.47 -1.18
N THR A 29 2.62 2.56 -0.97
CA THR A 29 2.02 2.32 0.34
C THR A 29 0.88 1.33 0.17
N TYR A 30 1.00 0.20 0.86
CA TYR A 30 -0.04 -0.82 0.83
C TYR A 30 -1.16 -0.40 1.76
N ILE A 31 -2.38 -0.36 1.24
CA ILE A 31 -3.56 0.02 2.01
C ILE A 31 -4.24 -1.25 2.51
N CYS A 32 -4.20 -1.45 3.82
CA CYS A 32 -4.80 -2.59 4.49
C CYS A 32 -6.06 -2.11 5.20
N SER A 33 -7.23 -2.60 4.80
CA SER A 33 -8.49 -2.18 5.38
C SER A 33 -9.55 -3.25 5.17
N PRO A 34 -10.69 -3.21 5.91
CA PRO A 34 -11.73 -4.21 5.76
C PRO A 34 -12.32 -4.22 4.35
N TYR A 35 -12.74 -5.40 3.90
CA TYR A 35 -13.42 -5.52 2.62
C TYR A 35 -14.67 -6.39 2.68
N ARG A 36 -14.54 -7.66 3.09
CA ARG A 36 -15.54 -8.69 2.82
C ARG A 36 -16.86 -8.55 3.59
N ASP A 37 -16.80 -8.04 4.78
CA ASP A 37 -17.98 -7.97 5.65
C ASP A 37 -19.02 -6.96 5.16
N ASN A 38 -18.61 -5.96 4.42
CA ASN A 38 -19.50 -5.00 3.78
C ASN A 38 -18.77 -4.36 2.60
N PRO A 39 -18.68 -5.08 1.46
CA PRO A 39 -17.85 -4.63 0.35
C PRO A 39 -18.21 -3.23 -0.16
N ARG A 40 -19.50 -2.92 -0.21
CA ARG A 40 -19.93 -1.63 -0.75
C ARG A 40 -19.40 -0.46 0.06
N VAL A 41 -19.57 -0.51 1.38
CA VAL A 41 -19.11 0.54 2.26
C VAL A 41 -17.59 0.54 2.33
N ASN A 42 -16.98 -0.65 2.41
CA ASN A 42 -15.54 -0.77 2.56
C ASN A 42 -14.80 -0.29 1.32
N VAL A 43 -15.37 -0.47 0.13
CA VAL A 43 -14.79 0.08 -1.11
C VAL A 43 -14.81 1.61 -1.06
N MET A 44 -15.91 2.20 -0.65
CA MET A 44 -16.00 3.64 -0.51
C MET A 44 -14.94 4.18 0.46
N ARG A 45 -14.80 3.51 1.60
CA ARG A 45 -13.81 3.91 2.60
C ARG A 45 -12.38 3.74 2.07
N ALA A 46 -12.11 2.63 1.40
CA ALA A 46 -10.79 2.38 0.84
C ALA A 46 -10.39 3.46 -0.17
N ARG A 47 -11.34 3.92 -0.97
CA ARG A 47 -11.08 5.03 -1.88
C ARG A 47 -10.67 6.29 -1.14
N GLN A 48 -11.31 6.56 -0.01
CA GLN A 48 -10.97 7.71 0.83
C GLN A 48 -9.59 7.55 1.46
N TYR A 49 -9.23 6.34 1.88
CA TYR A 49 -7.91 6.06 2.42
C TYR A 49 -6.84 6.27 1.37
N CYS A 50 -7.11 5.84 0.14
CA CYS A 50 -6.19 6.08 -0.97
C CYS A 50 -6.04 7.58 -1.24
N LYS A 51 -7.14 8.31 -1.24
CA LYS A 51 -7.10 9.76 -1.42
C LYS A 51 -6.26 10.43 -0.33
N PHE A 52 -6.42 9.97 0.91
CA PHE A 52 -5.63 10.47 2.02
C PHE A 52 -4.13 10.19 1.80
N ALA A 53 -3.80 8.96 1.39
CA ALA A 53 -2.41 8.60 1.13
C ALA A 53 -1.79 9.50 0.06
N VAL A 54 -2.54 9.78 -1.01
CA VAL A 54 -2.08 10.69 -2.07
C VAL A 54 -1.84 12.08 -1.50
N SER A 55 -2.71 12.56 -0.61
CA SER A 55 -2.55 13.87 0.01
C SER A 55 -1.29 13.95 0.88
N ARG A 56 -0.75 12.82 1.29
CA ARG A 56 0.48 12.73 2.07
C ARG A 56 1.69 12.42 1.21
N GLY A 57 1.55 12.52 -0.11
CA GLY A 57 2.64 12.27 -1.05
C GLY A 57 2.95 10.81 -1.26
N ARG A 58 2.05 9.90 -0.89
CA ARG A 58 2.25 8.47 -1.05
C ARG A 58 1.54 7.96 -2.30
N ILE A 59 1.95 6.78 -2.76
CA ILE A 59 1.33 6.12 -3.92
C ILE A 59 0.58 4.90 -3.37
N PRO A 60 -0.75 4.96 -3.24
CA PRO A 60 -1.50 3.88 -2.61
C PRO A 60 -1.68 2.68 -3.53
N LEU A 61 -1.55 1.49 -2.94
CA LEU A 61 -1.92 0.23 -3.55
C LEU A 61 -2.97 -0.43 -2.65
N ALA A 62 -4.19 -0.49 -3.12
CA ALA A 62 -5.30 -1.10 -2.41
C ALA A 62 -5.86 -2.24 -3.27
N PRO A 63 -5.33 -3.47 -3.13
CA PRO A 63 -5.71 -4.57 -4.02
C PRO A 63 -7.19 -4.89 -4.03
N HIS A 64 -7.88 -4.69 -2.91
CA HIS A 64 -9.30 -4.96 -2.83
C HIS A 64 -10.15 -3.95 -3.62
N LEU A 65 -9.57 -2.90 -4.15
CA LEU A 65 -10.24 -2.02 -5.10
C LEU A 65 -10.07 -2.52 -6.53
N TYR A 66 -9.19 -3.46 -6.75
CA TYR A 66 -8.79 -3.90 -8.08
C TYR A 66 -9.19 -5.34 -8.36
N PHE A 67 -8.65 -6.29 -7.59
CA PHE A 67 -8.83 -7.71 -7.87
C PHE A 67 -10.28 -8.20 -7.86
N PRO A 68 -11.16 -7.74 -6.96
CA PRO A 68 -12.55 -8.23 -6.98
C PRO A 68 -13.31 -7.92 -8.26
N GLN A 69 -12.80 -7.02 -9.08
CA GLN A 69 -13.46 -6.71 -10.35
C GLN A 69 -13.33 -7.84 -11.36
N PHE A 70 -12.40 -8.76 -11.17
CA PHE A 70 -12.16 -9.84 -12.12
C PHE A 70 -11.70 -11.15 -11.47
N MET A 71 -11.71 -11.23 -10.14
CA MET A 71 -11.38 -12.45 -9.42
C MET A 71 -12.52 -12.83 -8.50
N SER A 72 -12.74 -14.14 -8.34
CA SER A 72 -13.77 -14.65 -7.45
C SER A 72 -13.30 -14.63 -6.01
N GLU A 73 -14.09 -14.01 -5.14
CA GLU A 73 -13.82 -13.98 -3.70
C GLU A 73 -13.90 -15.38 -3.07
N VAL A 74 -14.72 -16.26 -3.66
CA VAL A 74 -14.92 -17.59 -3.11
C VAL A 74 -13.84 -18.56 -3.60
N ASP A 75 -13.60 -18.56 -4.91
CA ASP A 75 -12.75 -19.59 -5.54
C ASP A 75 -11.28 -19.19 -5.60
N GLU A 76 -11.00 -17.89 -5.61
CA GLU A 76 -9.64 -17.39 -5.84
C GLU A 76 -9.08 -16.60 -4.68
N ARG A 77 -9.67 -16.74 -3.50
CA ARG A 77 -9.25 -15.97 -2.32
C ARG A 77 -7.79 -16.19 -1.96
N GLU A 78 -7.36 -17.43 -1.97
CA GLU A 78 -5.99 -17.77 -1.62
C GLU A 78 -5.00 -17.19 -2.62
N LYS A 79 -5.35 -17.30 -3.89
CA LYS A 79 -4.55 -16.74 -4.97
C LYS A 79 -4.47 -15.22 -4.86
N ALA A 80 -5.59 -14.58 -4.57
CA ALA A 80 -5.62 -13.13 -4.39
C ALA A 80 -4.74 -12.70 -3.21
N MET A 81 -4.77 -13.48 -2.12
CA MET A 81 -3.93 -13.16 -0.96
C MET A 81 -2.45 -13.27 -1.31
N ASP A 82 -2.07 -14.30 -2.06
CA ASP A 82 -0.68 -14.44 -2.50
C ASP A 82 -0.25 -13.25 -3.36
N MET A 83 -1.14 -12.79 -4.23
CA MET A 83 -0.86 -11.63 -5.07
C MET A 83 -0.77 -10.35 -4.24
N ASN A 84 -1.60 -10.23 -3.22
CA ASN A 84 -1.52 -9.10 -2.29
C ASN A 84 -0.15 -9.07 -1.60
N PHE A 85 0.36 -10.23 -1.21
CA PHE A 85 1.67 -10.31 -0.58
C PHE A 85 2.79 -9.85 -1.52
N GLU A 86 2.68 -10.21 -2.80
CA GLU A 86 3.66 -9.75 -3.79
C GLU A 86 3.62 -8.23 -3.95
N LEU A 87 2.42 -7.66 -3.99
CA LEU A 87 2.29 -6.20 -4.06
C LEU A 87 2.84 -5.54 -2.81
N MET A 88 2.55 -6.11 -1.65
CA MET A 88 3.05 -5.58 -0.37
C MET A 88 4.57 -5.57 -0.34
N ARG A 89 5.21 -6.60 -0.91
CA ARG A 89 6.66 -6.67 -0.96
C ARG A 89 7.28 -5.47 -1.66
N LEU A 90 6.57 -4.92 -2.65
CA LEU A 90 7.04 -3.77 -3.41
C LEU A 90 6.82 -2.45 -2.71
N CYS A 91 6.03 -2.44 -1.65
CA CYS A 91 5.68 -1.21 -0.94
C CYS A 91 6.72 -0.84 0.11
N GLY A 92 6.88 0.45 0.34
CA GLY A 92 7.75 0.94 1.39
C GLY A 92 7.09 0.89 2.76
N GLU A 93 5.80 1.12 2.80
CA GLU A 93 5.03 1.14 4.04
C GLU A 93 3.70 0.41 3.87
N VAL A 94 3.14 -0.01 5.01
CA VAL A 94 1.79 -0.58 5.08
C VAL A 94 0.98 0.30 6.01
N TRP A 95 -0.12 0.81 5.51
CA TRP A 95 -1.03 1.67 6.28
C TRP A 95 -2.32 0.90 6.55
N VAL A 96 -2.63 0.72 7.82
CA VAL A 96 -3.79 -0.05 8.28
C VAL A 96 -4.87 0.92 8.72
N PHE A 97 -6.05 0.79 8.14
CA PHE A 97 -7.16 1.69 8.40
C PHE A 97 -8.36 0.94 8.95
N GLY A 98 -9.09 1.59 9.83
CA GLY A 98 -10.37 1.12 10.30
C GLY A 98 -10.46 1.08 11.82
N ASP A 99 -11.64 0.73 12.28
CA ASP A 99 -11.93 0.63 13.72
C ASP A 99 -11.83 -0.81 14.21
N ARG A 100 -11.55 -1.76 13.32
CA ARG A 100 -11.38 -3.16 13.67
C ARG A 100 -10.38 -3.81 12.72
N ILE A 101 -9.79 -4.90 13.18
CA ILE A 101 -8.89 -5.73 12.38
C ILE A 101 -9.64 -7.00 12.01
N THR A 102 -9.90 -7.21 10.72
CA THR A 102 -10.54 -8.43 10.25
C THR A 102 -9.52 -9.56 10.14
N GLU A 103 -10.00 -10.79 9.92
CA GLU A 103 -9.12 -11.94 9.75
C GLU A 103 -8.15 -11.74 8.59
N GLY A 104 -8.66 -11.24 7.45
CA GLY A 104 -7.82 -10.97 6.29
C GLY A 104 -6.76 -9.92 6.59
N MET A 105 -7.14 -8.89 7.33
CA MET A 105 -6.21 -7.85 7.73
C MET A 105 -5.14 -8.40 8.67
N GLU A 106 -5.51 -9.28 9.60
CA GLU A 106 -4.53 -9.92 10.48
C GLU A 106 -3.46 -10.66 9.68
N THR A 107 -3.88 -11.38 8.65
CA THR A 107 -2.98 -12.11 7.77
C THR A 107 -2.04 -11.15 7.05
N GLU A 108 -2.57 -10.05 6.55
CA GLU A 108 -1.76 -9.03 5.86
C GLU A 108 -0.78 -8.35 6.81
N ILE A 109 -1.24 -8.00 8.01
CA ILE A 109 -0.39 -7.36 9.01
C ILE A 109 0.75 -8.30 9.42
N ALA A 110 0.43 -9.58 9.66
CA ALA A 110 1.45 -10.55 10.01
C ALA A 110 2.50 -10.68 8.91
N HIS A 111 2.08 -10.65 7.65
CA HIS A 111 3.01 -10.71 6.53
C HIS A 111 3.87 -9.45 6.46
N ALA A 112 3.27 -8.28 6.68
CA ALA A 112 3.99 -7.02 6.72
C ALA A 112 5.07 -7.03 7.81
N GLU A 113 4.76 -7.61 8.95
CA GLU A 113 5.72 -7.76 10.05
C GLU A 113 6.87 -8.67 9.66
N ARG A 114 6.58 -9.78 9.00
CA ARG A 114 7.64 -10.67 8.50
C ARG A 114 8.54 -9.97 7.50
N LEU A 115 7.98 -9.10 6.68
CA LEU A 115 8.73 -8.31 5.70
C LEU A 115 9.43 -7.11 6.33
N ARG A 116 9.22 -6.88 7.63
CA ARG A 116 9.79 -5.74 8.38
C ARG A 116 9.39 -4.41 7.77
N LYS A 117 8.16 -4.31 7.29
CA LYS A 117 7.64 -3.05 6.78
C LYS A 117 7.31 -2.11 7.92
N ASN A 118 7.39 -0.82 7.65
CA ASN A 118 6.89 0.18 8.57
C ASN A 118 5.36 0.18 8.50
N ILE A 119 4.71 -0.18 9.59
CA ILE A 119 3.25 -0.30 9.65
C ILE A 119 2.70 0.88 10.45
N ARG A 120 1.78 1.61 9.85
CA ARG A 120 1.13 2.73 10.50
C ARG A 120 -0.36 2.50 10.55
N TYR A 121 -0.98 2.92 11.62
CA TYR A 121 -2.39 2.66 11.90
C TYR A 121 -3.20 3.96 11.89
N PHE A 122 -4.38 3.92 11.31
CA PHE A 122 -5.25 5.08 11.15
C PHE A 122 -6.70 4.70 11.45
N THR A 123 -7.46 5.66 11.97
CA THR A 123 -8.89 5.50 12.14
C THR A 123 -9.62 5.57 10.80
N THR A 124 -10.92 5.32 10.81
CA THR A 124 -11.76 5.50 9.60
C THR A 124 -11.77 6.95 9.13
N LYS A 125 -11.35 7.88 9.98
CA LYS A 125 -11.26 9.30 9.63
C LYS A 125 -9.83 9.70 9.25
N CYS A 126 -8.97 8.72 9.02
CA CYS A 126 -7.58 8.95 8.60
C CYS A 126 -6.75 9.69 9.66
N GLU A 127 -7.08 9.48 10.92
CA GLU A 127 -6.27 10.02 12.02
C GLU A 127 -5.32 8.94 12.49
N GLU A 128 -4.04 9.25 12.54
CA GLU A 128 -3.04 8.26 12.92
C GLU A 128 -3.16 7.93 14.41
N VAL A 129 -3.04 6.63 14.73
CA VAL A 129 -3.13 6.14 16.09
C VAL A 129 -1.99 5.16 16.35
N LEU A 130 -1.79 4.82 17.61
CA LEU A 130 -0.80 3.81 17.98
C LEU A 130 -1.29 2.43 17.57
N ALA A 131 -0.34 1.51 17.38
CA ALA A 131 -0.68 0.13 17.09
C ALA A 131 -1.54 -0.44 18.21
N PRO A 132 -2.55 -1.25 17.86
CA PRO A 132 -3.41 -1.88 18.87
C PRO A 132 -2.66 -2.90 19.71
#